data_3c749c1a073a244af54e8549533668c2
#
_entry.id   3c749c1a073a244af54e8549533668c2
#
_cell.length_a   1.000
_cell.length_b   1.000
_cell.length_c   1.000
_cell.angle_alpha   90.00
_cell.angle_beta   90.00
_cell.angle_gamma   90.00
#
_symmetry.space_group_name_H-M   'P 1'
#
loop_
_entity.id
_entity.type
_entity.pdbx_description
1 polymer ?
#
loop_
_entity_poly.entity_id
_entity_poly.type
_entity_poly.pdbx_seq_one_letter_code
_entity_poly.pdbx_strand_id
1 'polypeptide(L)'
;MKTTFFVPVLMLLVLSSCQSIRVASDYDKEANFTSYKTYAFLKKGIGQVEINDLDKKRILRSIENALITKGFSASENPDVLINIATDSRKNISVDQYPHGDYGFGYGWSPFYGAYYNNSVRSSTEGILYIDVIDASTKSLVWQGKGIGYLSQSSKERDARIQEFVTQIMEAYPPQVKANN
;
A
#
# COMPACT_ATOMS: atom_id res chain seq x y z
N MET A 1 -32.67 -35.63 -5.09
CA MET A 1 -32.54 -34.29 -5.71
C MET A 1 -32.37 -33.20 -4.64
N LYS A 2 -31.24 -33.14 -3.93
CA LYS A 2 -30.98 -32.13 -2.87
C LYS A 2 -29.56 -31.51 -2.91
N THR A 3 -28.80 -31.70 -3.97
CA THR A 3 -27.39 -31.24 -4.06
C THR A 3 -27.19 -29.99 -4.95
N THR A 4 -28.23 -29.49 -5.62
CA THR A 4 -28.11 -28.40 -6.61
C THR A 4 -28.13 -27.00 -6.00
N PHE A 5 -28.44 -26.88 -4.69
CA PHE A 5 -28.54 -25.56 -4.01
C PHE A 5 -27.20 -25.09 -3.38
N PHE A 6 -26.21 -25.96 -3.25
CA PHE A 6 -24.94 -25.63 -2.60
C PHE A 6 -23.93 -24.93 -3.52
N VAL A 7 -24.03 -25.13 -4.82
CA VAL A 7 -23.12 -24.55 -5.83
C VAL A 7 -23.24 -23.03 -5.95
N PRO A 8 -24.45 -22.42 -6.03
CA PRO A 8 -24.56 -20.96 -6.14
C PRO A 8 -24.18 -20.22 -4.86
N VAL A 9 -24.31 -20.83 -3.68
CA VAL A 9 -23.90 -20.22 -2.41
C VAL A 9 -22.37 -20.16 -2.27
N LEU A 10 -21.66 -21.17 -2.74
CA LEU A 10 -20.20 -21.20 -2.74
C LEU A 10 -19.60 -20.17 -3.73
N MET A 11 -20.30 -19.87 -4.82
CA MET A 11 -19.85 -18.91 -5.83
C MET A 11 -20.00 -17.44 -5.38
N LEU A 12 -20.86 -17.16 -4.40
CA LEU A 12 -21.06 -15.81 -3.83
C LEU A 12 -19.94 -15.39 -2.84
N LEU A 13 -19.14 -16.33 -2.34
CA LEU A 13 -18.06 -16.06 -1.38
C LEU A 13 -16.75 -15.57 -2.03
N VAL A 14 -16.65 -15.57 -3.37
CA VAL A 14 -15.41 -15.23 -4.10
C VAL A 14 -15.34 -13.76 -4.52
N LEU A 15 -16.36 -12.94 -4.22
CA LEU A 15 -16.41 -11.53 -4.63
C LEU A 15 -15.92 -10.56 -3.54
N SER A 16 -15.02 -10.96 -2.66
CA SER A 16 -14.30 -9.98 -1.83
C SER A 16 -13.34 -9.21 -2.74
N SER A 17 -13.78 -8.03 -3.19
CA SER A 17 -12.96 -7.04 -3.87
C SER A 17 -11.86 -6.58 -2.92
N CYS A 18 -10.73 -7.28 -2.89
CA CYS A 18 -9.52 -6.78 -2.28
C CYS A 18 -9.04 -5.56 -3.07
N GLN A 19 -9.16 -4.38 -2.49
CA GLN A 19 -8.42 -3.22 -2.98
C GLN A 19 -6.93 -3.55 -2.92
N SER A 20 -6.33 -3.83 -4.07
CA SER A 20 -4.95 -4.26 -4.13
C SER A 20 -3.99 -3.16 -3.70
N ILE A 21 -3.04 -3.50 -2.84
CA ILE A 21 -1.88 -2.68 -2.54
C ILE A 21 -0.82 -3.00 -3.58
N ARG A 22 -0.26 -1.99 -4.22
CA ARG A 22 0.84 -2.16 -5.17
C ARG A 22 2.15 -2.00 -4.43
N VAL A 23 2.97 -3.03 -4.42
CA VAL A 23 4.26 -3.06 -3.75
C VAL A 23 5.40 -3.09 -4.76
N ALA A 24 6.45 -2.34 -4.46
CA ALA A 24 7.74 -2.39 -5.15
C ALA A 24 8.85 -2.31 -4.11
N SER A 25 9.99 -2.91 -4.38
CA SER A 25 11.17 -2.79 -3.53
C SER A 25 12.43 -2.69 -4.37
N ASP A 26 13.44 -2.02 -3.80
CA ASP A 26 14.78 -1.93 -4.36
C ASP A 26 15.81 -2.10 -3.24
N TYR A 27 17.01 -2.55 -3.57
CA TYR A 27 18.05 -2.82 -2.58
C TYR A 27 19.46 -2.73 -3.14
N ASP A 28 20.40 -2.44 -2.26
CA ASP A 28 21.82 -2.47 -2.56
C ASP A 28 22.31 -3.93 -2.69
N LYS A 29 22.81 -4.28 -3.86
CA LYS A 29 23.29 -5.65 -4.16
C LYS A 29 24.57 -6.00 -3.42
N GLU A 30 25.31 -5.02 -2.91
CA GLU A 30 26.56 -5.20 -2.16
C GLU A 30 26.29 -5.36 -0.67
N ALA A 31 25.07 -5.07 -0.19
CA ALA A 31 24.73 -5.19 1.21
C ALA A 31 24.58 -6.65 1.66
N ASN A 32 25.18 -6.96 2.82
CA ASN A 32 25.07 -8.29 3.42
C ASN A 32 23.86 -8.40 4.36
N PHE A 33 22.70 -8.69 3.82
CA PHE A 33 21.45 -8.81 4.58
C PHE A 33 21.45 -9.93 5.63
N THR A 34 22.33 -10.92 5.51
CA THR A 34 22.41 -12.03 6.48
C THR A 34 23.07 -11.65 7.79
N SER A 35 23.86 -10.58 7.78
CA SER A 35 24.53 -10.06 8.98
C SER A 35 23.62 -9.24 9.88
N TYR A 36 22.52 -8.69 9.36
CA TYR A 36 21.61 -7.84 10.11
C TYR A 36 20.68 -8.67 11.01
N LYS A 37 20.66 -8.39 12.29
CA LYS A 37 19.86 -9.07 13.33
C LYS A 37 19.15 -8.12 14.26
N THR A 38 19.65 -6.88 14.37
CA THR A 38 19.14 -5.90 15.31
C THR A 38 18.72 -4.63 14.60
N TYR A 39 17.69 -3.97 15.12
CA TYR A 39 17.16 -2.74 14.53
C TYR A 39 16.86 -1.66 15.58
N ALA A 40 16.79 -0.42 15.14
CA ALA A 40 16.16 0.67 15.85
C ALA A 40 15.40 1.58 14.86
N PHE A 41 14.42 2.32 15.36
CA PHE A 41 13.72 3.32 14.56
C PHE A 41 14.50 4.63 14.52
N LEU A 42 14.60 5.24 13.32
CA LEU A 42 15.25 6.53 13.10
C LEU A 42 14.32 7.68 13.55
N LYS A 43 14.41 8.07 14.82
CA LYS A 43 13.50 9.04 15.46
C LYS A 43 13.35 10.36 14.69
N LYS A 44 14.45 10.90 14.12
CA LYS A 44 14.43 12.18 13.39
C LYS A 44 13.63 12.08 12.08
N GLY A 45 13.78 11.00 11.31
CA GLY A 45 13.03 10.79 10.08
C GLY A 45 11.54 10.61 10.33
N ILE A 46 11.21 9.72 11.28
CA ILE A 46 9.82 9.41 11.66
C ILE A 46 9.10 10.64 12.20
N GLY A 47 9.79 11.52 12.92
CA GLY A 47 9.21 12.76 13.45
C GLY A 47 8.74 13.74 12.36
N GLN A 48 9.31 13.69 11.16
CA GLN A 48 9.00 14.58 10.04
C GLN A 48 7.86 14.06 9.14
N VAL A 49 7.35 12.85 9.38
CA VAL A 49 6.29 12.26 8.55
C VAL A 49 4.95 12.94 8.81
N GLU A 50 4.36 13.51 7.77
CA GLU A 50 3.08 14.24 7.80
C GLU A 50 1.87 13.30 7.75
N ILE A 51 1.68 12.51 8.81
CA ILE A 51 0.48 11.68 9.03
C ILE A 51 0.05 11.82 10.48
N ASN A 52 -1.20 11.46 10.78
CA ASN A 52 -1.66 11.52 12.15
C ASN A 52 -0.89 10.54 13.05
N ASP A 53 -0.71 10.90 14.32
CA ASP A 53 0.12 10.15 15.27
C ASP A 53 -0.40 8.73 15.55
N LEU A 54 -1.71 8.48 15.42
CA LEU A 54 -2.28 7.15 15.61
C LEU A 54 -1.87 6.22 14.46
N ASP A 55 -1.94 6.71 13.22
CA ASP A 55 -1.51 5.93 12.06
C ASP A 55 0.00 5.71 12.07
N LYS A 56 0.77 6.72 12.48
CA LYS A 56 2.22 6.56 12.71
C LYS A 56 2.52 5.43 13.68
N LYS A 57 1.83 5.39 14.83
CA LYS A 57 1.97 4.32 15.82
C LYS A 57 1.58 2.95 15.26
N ARG A 58 0.50 2.87 14.47
CA ARG A 58 0.05 1.63 13.82
C ARG A 58 1.10 1.10 12.85
N ILE A 59 1.65 1.98 11.99
CA ILE A 59 2.71 1.63 11.03
C ILE A 59 3.93 1.10 11.76
N LEU A 60 4.44 1.82 12.76
CA LEU A 60 5.63 1.40 13.51
C LEU A 60 5.44 0.05 14.20
N ARG A 61 4.29 -0.16 14.83
CA ARG A 61 3.95 -1.45 15.45
C ARG A 61 3.88 -2.59 14.44
N SER A 62 3.30 -2.33 13.27
CA SER A 62 3.22 -3.34 12.20
C SER A 62 4.60 -3.70 11.65
N ILE A 63 5.50 -2.71 11.50
CA ILE A 63 6.90 -2.93 11.08
C ILE A 63 7.63 -3.74 12.15
N GLU A 64 7.50 -3.38 13.42
CA GLU A 64 8.09 -4.09 14.55
C GLU A 64 7.69 -5.57 14.55
N ASN A 65 6.38 -5.85 14.43
CA ASN A 65 5.87 -7.22 14.37
C ASN A 65 6.45 -8.00 13.18
N ALA A 66 6.54 -7.36 12.01
CA ALA A 66 7.13 -7.98 10.82
C ALA A 66 8.61 -8.29 11.01
N LEU A 67 9.38 -7.39 11.63
CA LEU A 67 10.80 -7.60 11.92
C LEU A 67 11.03 -8.71 12.96
N ILE A 68 10.23 -8.72 14.03
CA ILE A 68 10.29 -9.80 15.05
C ILE A 68 10.00 -11.16 14.41
N THR A 69 8.99 -11.26 13.55
CA THR A 69 8.67 -12.50 12.82
C THR A 69 9.83 -12.97 11.94
N LYS A 70 10.66 -12.05 11.47
CA LYS A 70 11.87 -12.34 10.68
C LYS A 70 13.12 -12.56 11.52
N GLY A 71 12.99 -12.59 12.86
CA GLY A 71 14.08 -12.87 13.80
C GLY A 71 14.94 -11.67 14.18
N PHE A 72 14.45 -10.44 13.90
CA PHE A 72 15.13 -9.23 14.37
C PHE A 72 14.75 -8.91 15.82
N SER A 73 15.65 -8.26 16.53
CA SER A 73 15.41 -7.71 17.86
C SER A 73 15.75 -6.22 17.94
N ALA A 74 15.03 -5.48 18.77
CA ALA A 74 15.33 -4.08 19.01
C ALA A 74 16.63 -3.93 19.80
N SER A 75 17.46 -2.92 19.48
CA SER A 75 18.74 -2.67 20.12
C SER A 75 19.05 -1.17 20.19
N GLU A 76 19.76 -0.75 21.22
CA GLU A 76 20.33 0.60 21.30
C GLU A 76 21.54 0.78 20.37
N ASN A 77 22.24 -0.33 20.06
CA ASN A 77 23.30 -0.38 19.07
C ASN A 77 22.87 -1.29 17.93
N PRO A 78 22.00 -0.82 17.03
CA PRO A 78 21.40 -1.65 16.00
C PRO A 78 22.34 -1.86 14.81
N ASP A 79 22.12 -2.97 14.09
CA ASP A 79 22.76 -3.19 12.79
C ASP A 79 22.12 -2.32 11.71
N VAL A 80 20.79 -2.13 11.81
CA VAL A 80 20.05 -1.30 10.86
C VAL A 80 19.13 -0.30 11.55
N LEU A 81 18.94 0.83 10.87
CA LEU A 81 17.97 1.85 11.24
C LEU A 81 16.76 1.77 10.30
N ILE A 82 15.57 1.76 10.88
CA ILE A 82 14.32 1.76 10.14
C ILE A 82 13.78 3.19 10.08
N ASN A 83 13.54 3.67 8.87
CA ASN A 83 12.88 4.95 8.61
C ASN A 83 11.56 4.72 7.86
N ILE A 84 10.63 5.64 7.99
CA ILE A 84 9.40 5.70 7.19
C ILE A 84 9.27 7.06 6.54
N ALA A 85 8.74 7.09 5.33
CA ALA A 85 8.31 8.30 4.67
C ALA A 85 6.93 8.06 4.03
N THR A 86 6.14 9.11 3.96
CA THR A 86 4.81 9.04 3.33
C THR A 86 4.66 10.13 2.28
N ASP A 87 3.86 9.82 1.27
CA ASP A 87 3.45 10.76 0.24
C ASP A 87 1.99 10.50 -0.12
N SER A 88 1.37 11.40 -0.85
CA SER A 88 0.01 11.23 -1.33
C SER A 88 -0.09 11.59 -2.80
N ARG A 89 -0.79 10.75 -3.57
CA ARG A 89 -1.07 10.99 -4.97
C ARG A 89 -2.56 11.19 -5.19
N LYS A 90 -2.93 12.35 -5.71
CA LYS A 90 -4.30 12.62 -6.12
C LYS A 90 -4.49 12.10 -7.55
N ASN A 91 -5.32 11.07 -7.71
CA ASN A 91 -5.75 10.58 -9.01
C ASN A 91 -7.07 11.27 -9.36
N ILE A 92 -7.09 11.98 -10.48
CA ILE A 92 -8.30 12.60 -11.02
C ILE A 92 -8.70 11.77 -12.25
N SER A 93 -9.84 11.06 -12.15
CA SER A 93 -10.45 10.36 -13.27
C SER A 93 -11.61 11.20 -13.77
N VAL A 94 -11.61 11.52 -15.05
CA VAL A 94 -12.74 12.17 -15.73
C VAL A 94 -13.45 11.09 -16.54
N ASP A 95 -14.58 10.61 -16.02
CA ASP A 95 -15.41 9.66 -16.74
C ASP A 95 -16.35 10.44 -17.67
N GLN A 96 -16.08 10.38 -18.95
CA GLN A 96 -16.94 10.91 -20.00
C GLN A 96 -17.88 9.78 -20.45
N TYR A 97 -19.12 9.80 -19.99
CA TYR A 97 -20.15 8.91 -20.53
C TYR A 97 -20.90 9.63 -21.66
N PRO A 98 -20.82 9.15 -22.91
CA PRO A 98 -21.73 9.58 -23.95
C PRO A 98 -23.12 9.02 -23.59
N HIS A 99 -24.02 9.86 -23.14
CA HIS A 99 -25.43 9.50 -23.00
C HIS A 99 -26.04 9.46 -24.41
N GLY A 100 -25.96 8.27 -25.01
CA GLY A 100 -26.76 7.97 -26.18
C GLY A 100 -28.21 7.71 -25.71
N ASP A 101 -29.02 8.71 -25.73
CA ASP A 101 -30.45 8.54 -25.58
C ASP A 101 -30.98 7.84 -26.85
N TYR A 102 -31.18 6.51 -26.74
CA TYR A 102 -31.97 5.76 -27.75
C TYR A 102 -33.44 6.06 -27.58
N GLY A 103 -33.82 7.35 -27.66
CA GLY A 103 -35.18 7.78 -27.78
C GLY A 103 -35.65 7.64 -29.23
N PHE A 104 -36.44 6.62 -29.50
CA PHE A 104 -37.32 6.60 -30.70
C PHE A 104 -38.34 7.75 -30.60
N GLY A 105 -37.95 8.92 -31.06
CA GLY A 105 -38.80 10.10 -31.09
C GLY A 105 -38.59 10.85 -32.39
N TYR A 106 -39.57 10.80 -33.28
CA TYR A 106 -39.67 11.67 -34.46
C TYR A 106 -39.79 13.12 -34.01
N GLY A 107 -38.68 13.85 -34.05
CA GLY A 107 -38.66 15.27 -33.72
C GLY A 107 -37.39 15.93 -34.24
N TRP A 108 -37.49 16.64 -35.33
CA TRP A 108 -36.41 17.49 -35.86
C TRP A 108 -36.20 18.67 -34.90
N SER A 109 -35.18 18.61 -34.06
CA SER A 109 -34.68 19.76 -33.31
C SER A 109 -33.22 19.97 -33.59
N PRO A 110 -32.83 21.08 -34.28
CA PRO A 110 -31.42 21.35 -34.59
C PRO A 110 -30.58 21.92 -33.43
N PHE A 111 -31.10 21.87 -32.19
CA PHE A 111 -30.48 22.46 -31.00
C PHE A 111 -30.23 21.47 -29.85
N TYR A 112 -30.00 20.18 -30.13
CA TYR A 112 -29.53 19.27 -29.09
C TYR A 112 -28.02 19.29 -29.05
N GLY A 113 -27.47 20.24 -28.24
CA GLY A 113 -26.14 20.17 -27.76
C GLY A 113 -25.99 18.91 -26.88
N ALA A 114 -25.05 18.03 -27.23
CA ALA A 114 -24.69 16.90 -26.38
C ALA A 114 -24.24 17.40 -25.02
N TYR A 115 -25.06 17.27 -24.00
CA TYR A 115 -24.68 17.50 -22.63
C TYR A 115 -23.76 16.35 -22.18
N TYR A 116 -22.46 16.59 -22.17
CA TYR A 116 -21.49 15.70 -21.56
C TYR A 116 -21.60 15.85 -20.04
N ASN A 117 -22.13 14.85 -19.39
CA ASN A 117 -22.12 14.80 -17.95
C ASN A 117 -20.74 14.30 -17.53
N ASN A 118 -19.82 15.24 -17.25
CA ASN A 118 -18.49 14.93 -16.77
C ASN A 118 -18.55 14.65 -15.27
N SER A 119 -18.51 13.39 -14.88
CA SER A 119 -18.29 13.06 -13.48
C SER A 119 -16.78 13.03 -13.20
N VAL A 120 -16.32 14.01 -12.44
CA VAL A 120 -14.92 14.05 -11.95
C VAL A 120 -14.85 13.25 -10.66
N ARG A 121 -14.20 12.10 -10.69
CA ARG A 121 -13.85 11.37 -9.48
C ARG A 121 -12.42 11.69 -9.10
N SER A 122 -12.23 12.21 -7.89
CA SER A 122 -10.91 12.36 -7.30
C SER A 122 -10.73 11.33 -6.20
N SER A 123 -9.66 10.56 -6.27
CA SER A 123 -9.26 9.63 -5.21
C SER A 123 -7.82 9.93 -4.81
N THR A 124 -7.54 9.85 -3.51
CA THR A 124 -6.19 10.08 -3.00
C THR A 124 -5.60 8.73 -2.58
N GLU A 125 -4.55 8.30 -3.27
CA GLU A 125 -3.75 7.15 -2.88
C GLU A 125 -2.68 7.58 -1.90
N GLY A 126 -2.52 6.85 -0.80
CA GLY A 126 -1.39 6.98 0.09
C GLY A 126 -0.19 6.19 -0.43
N ILE A 127 1.00 6.73 -0.22
CA ILE A 127 2.27 6.07 -0.52
C ILE A 127 3.04 5.96 0.79
N LEU A 128 3.47 4.74 1.13
CA LEU A 128 4.33 4.47 2.28
C LEU A 128 5.66 3.93 1.77
N TYR A 129 6.74 4.54 2.20
CA TYR A 129 8.10 4.03 2.06
C TYR A 129 8.57 3.51 3.41
N ILE A 130 9.23 2.36 3.38
CA ILE A 130 9.96 1.79 4.52
C ILE A 130 11.40 1.63 4.07
N ASP A 131 12.29 2.34 4.74
CA ASP A 131 13.73 2.35 4.44
C ASP A 131 14.47 1.54 5.50
N VAL A 132 15.38 0.70 5.05
CA VAL A 132 16.36 0.02 5.90
C VAL A 132 17.73 0.62 5.60
N ILE A 133 18.33 1.19 6.63
CA ILE A 133 19.60 1.94 6.56
C ILE A 133 20.64 1.19 7.40
N ASP A 134 21.78 0.86 6.82
CA ASP A 134 22.90 0.30 7.58
C ASP A 134 23.36 1.29 8.64
N ALA A 135 23.38 0.86 9.90
CA ALA A 135 23.66 1.74 11.02
C ALA A 135 25.13 2.18 11.08
N SER A 136 26.05 1.42 10.51
CA SER A 136 27.49 1.71 10.50
C SER A 136 27.87 2.70 9.40
N THR A 137 27.40 2.45 8.17
CA THR A 137 27.72 3.26 6.98
C THR A 137 26.75 4.41 6.76
N LYS A 138 25.56 4.38 7.39
CA LYS A 138 24.44 5.31 7.17
C LYS A 138 23.90 5.27 5.75
N SER A 139 24.18 4.21 5.03
CA SER A 139 23.71 4.01 3.65
C SER A 139 22.35 3.33 3.63
N LEU A 140 21.48 3.75 2.72
CA LEU A 140 20.23 3.05 2.42
C LEU A 140 20.56 1.71 1.76
N VAL A 141 20.18 0.61 2.38
CA VAL A 141 20.46 -0.74 1.86
C VAL A 141 19.23 -1.43 1.29
N TRP A 142 18.04 -1.03 1.71
CA TRP A 142 16.79 -1.52 1.15
C TRP A 142 15.68 -0.48 1.32
N GLN A 143 14.82 -0.38 0.33
CA GLN A 143 13.62 0.43 0.37
C GLN A 143 12.44 -0.38 -0.15
N GLY A 144 11.36 -0.43 0.64
CA GLY A 144 10.07 -0.94 0.22
C GLY A 144 9.08 0.20 0.04
N LYS A 145 8.26 0.12 -1.00
CA LYS A 145 7.24 1.10 -1.34
C LYS A 145 5.90 0.41 -1.51
N GLY A 146 4.88 0.91 -0.82
CA GLY A 146 3.49 0.50 -1.00
C GLY A 146 2.64 1.67 -1.48
N ILE A 147 1.70 1.40 -2.39
CA ILE A 147 0.75 2.38 -2.91
C ILE A 147 -0.65 1.80 -2.79
N GLY A 148 -1.57 2.54 -2.19
CA GLY A 148 -2.95 2.10 -2.06
C GLY A 148 -3.83 3.09 -1.30
N TYR A 149 -5.08 2.71 -1.11
CA TYR A 149 -6.04 3.53 -0.38
C TYR A 149 -6.10 3.13 1.09
N LEU A 150 -6.13 4.12 1.98
CA LEU A 150 -6.43 3.90 3.40
C LEU A 150 -7.94 4.02 3.62
N SER A 151 -8.51 3.12 4.43
CA SER A 151 -9.91 3.20 4.81
C SER A 151 -10.22 4.47 5.60
N GLN A 152 -11.37 5.07 5.33
CA GLN A 152 -11.93 6.19 6.13
C GLN A 152 -12.44 5.69 7.48
N SER A 153 -12.87 4.43 7.58
CA SER A 153 -13.33 3.80 8.80
C SER A 153 -12.17 3.54 9.74
N SER A 154 -12.23 4.07 10.96
CA SER A 154 -11.18 3.87 11.98
C SER A 154 -11.01 2.40 12.37
N LYS A 155 -12.09 1.59 12.32
CA LYS A 155 -12.08 0.17 12.64
C LYS A 155 -11.32 -0.66 11.60
N GLU A 156 -11.49 -0.33 10.33
CA GLU A 156 -10.83 -1.02 9.22
C GLU A 156 -9.42 -0.50 8.96
N ARG A 157 -9.14 0.73 9.40
CA ARG A 157 -7.88 1.42 9.15
C ARG A 157 -6.69 0.72 9.79
N ASP A 158 -6.86 0.15 10.98
CA ASP A 158 -5.82 -0.61 11.67
C ASP A 158 -5.43 -1.86 10.89
N ALA A 159 -6.42 -2.68 10.52
CA ALA A 159 -6.21 -3.88 9.71
C ALA A 159 -5.60 -3.53 8.34
N ARG A 160 -6.05 -2.44 7.72
CA ARG A 160 -5.55 -1.99 6.43
C ARG A 160 -4.09 -1.52 6.49
N ILE A 161 -3.70 -0.80 7.54
CA ILE A 161 -2.31 -0.39 7.76
C ILE A 161 -1.42 -1.61 8.00
N GLN A 162 -1.89 -2.56 8.80
CA GLN A 162 -1.17 -3.81 9.04
C GLN A 162 -0.96 -4.58 7.74
N GLU A 163 -2.00 -4.75 6.92
CA GLU A 163 -1.91 -5.38 5.61
C GLU A 163 -0.89 -4.67 4.71
N PHE A 164 -0.94 -3.34 4.68
CA PHE A 164 -0.05 -2.49 3.88
C PHE A 164 1.41 -2.72 4.24
N VAL A 165 1.74 -2.65 5.53
CA VAL A 165 3.09 -2.89 6.04
C VAL A 165 3.53 -4.34 5.81
N THR A 166 2.64 -5.30 6.06
CA THR A 166 2.96 -6.73 5.85
C THR A 166 3.35 -7.00 4.41
N GLN A 167 2.57 -6.53 3.44
CA GLN A 167 2.86 -6.73 2.02
C GLN A 167 4.18 -6.07 1.60
N ILE A 168 4.51 -4.87 2.12
CA ILE A 168 5.80 -4.24 1.84
C ILE A 168 6.93 -5.08 2.45
N MET A 169 6.79 -5.49 3.71
CA MET A 169 7.83 -6.20 4.45
C MET A 169 8.02 -7.65 4.00
N GLU A 170 7.08 -8.25 3.25
CA GLU A 170 7.28 -9.56 2.61
C GLU A 170 8.48 -9.56 1.65
N ALA A 171 8.77 -8.41 1.03
CA ALA A 171 9.91 -8.26 0.14
C ALA A 171 11.26 -8.05 0.87
N TYR A 172 11.27 -7.97 2.22
CA TYR A 172 12.48 -7.84 3.04
C TYR A 172 12.73 -9.11 3.88
N PRO A 173 13.98 -9.63 4.00
CA PRO A 173 15.14 -9.24 3.21
C PRO A 173 15.00 -9.70 1.75
N PRO A 174 15.68 -9.03 0.80
CA PRO A 174 15.61 -9.42 -0.59
C PRO A 174 16.21 -10.82 -0.79
N GLN A 175 15.62 -11.59 -1.69
CA GLN A 175 16.19 -12.86 -2.11
C GLN A 175 17.38 -12.58 -3.02
N VAL A 176 18.56 -12.45 -2.45
CA VAL A 176 19.80 -12.30 -3.22
C VAL A 176 20.05 -13.64 -3.92
N LYS A 177 19.82 -13.71 -5.24
CA LYS A 177 20.26 -14.88 -6.01
C LYS A 177 21.77 -14.96 -5.90
N ALA A 178 22.28 -16.02 -5.28
CA ALA A 178 23.71 -16.33 -5.36
C ALA A 178 24.06 -16.41 -6.85
N ASN A 179 24.86 -15.46 -7.34
CA ASN A 179 25.45 -15.57 -8.66
C ASN A 179 26.44 -16.72 -8.60
N ASN A 180 26.07 -17.86 -9.18
CA ASN A 180 26.99 -18.94 -9.50
C ASN A 180 27.83 -18.53 -10.70
#